data_f700f20762c1984dac4764400697fdeb
#
_entry.id   f700f20762c1984dac4764400697fdeb
#
_cell.length_a   1.000
_cell.length_b   1.000
_cell.length_c   1.000
_cell.angle_alpha   90.00
_cell.angle_beta   90.00
_cell.angle_gamma   90.00
#
_symmetry.space_group_name_H-M   'P 1'
#
loop_
_entity.id
_entity.type
_entity.pdbx_description
1 polymer ?
#
loop_
_entity_poly.entity_id
_entity_poly.type
_entity_poly.pdbx_seq_one_letter_code
_entity_poly.pdbx_strand_id
1 'polypeptide(L)'
;MTGPWTLTPRLDRMAPTRHHHAELAALWESPDARLLVVDPRGGVSTEPFGQPTAEAGGLPGYDDQRDVLLGRTTTEGREQVWFARRGDVEQGRTLRESTFEGAELELVTAATAVLAWHDSARYCERCGAATEMAGGGFQRRCTGCEREVFPRTDPAMIVAVLDDEDRILLGHQAAWPEGRVSILAGFLESGESGEHAVVREVYEEAGLQVTEARFLSSQPWPYPRSLMLGFVARAHGEIRVDEQEIAWAQWYSRTELDAAIEDGLTLPGQGSIAGRIIGAWRAGELPAPEGALRI
;
A
#
# COMPACT_ATOMS: atom_id res chain seq x y z
N MET A 1 -20.80 -3.15 -13.90
CA MET A 1 -20.97 -3.27 -12.44
C MET A 1 -19.60 -2.99 -11.82
N THR A 2 -19.45 -1.84 -11.18
CA THR A 2 -18.25 -1.49 -10.43
C THR A 2 -18.42 -2.04 -9.02
N GLY A 3 -17.84 -3.22 -8.75
CA GLY A 3 -17.82 -3.76 -7.40
C GLY A 3 -16.89 -2.98 -6.47
N PRO A 4 -16.96 -3.16 -5.14
CA PRO A 4 -16.15 -2.45 -4.15
C PRO A 4 -14.63 -2.66 -4.34
N TRP A 5 -14.25 -3.57 -5.23
CA TRP A 5 -12.86 -3.95 -5.56
C TRP A 5 -12.32 -3.28 -6.83
N THR A 6 -13.15 -2.49 -7.55
CA THR A 6 -12.73 -1.82 -8.78
C THR A 6 -12.32 -0.39 -8.47
N LEU A 7 -11.04 -0.08 -8.63
CA LEU A 7 -10.50 1.27 -8.50
C LEU A 7 -10.42 1.92 -9.89
N THR A 8 -10.95 3.13 -10.03
CA THR A 8 -10.75 3.96 -11.23
C THR A 8 -9.48 4.77 -11.02
N PRO A 9 -8.43 4.60 -11.85
CA PRO A 9 -7.21 5.39 -11.74
C PRO A 9 -7.52 6.89 -11.88
N ARG A 10 -6.96 7.70 -10.98
CA ARG A 10 -7.09 9.16 -10.97
C ARG A 10 -5.78 9.88 -11.29
N LEU A 11 -4.66 9.14 -11.25
CA LEU A 11 -3.33 9.64 -11.51
C LEU A 11 -2.79 9.08 -12.83
N ASP A 12 -2.64 9.93 -13.86
CA ASP A 12 -1.80 9.62 -15.02
C ASP A 12 -0.33 9.74 -14.61
N ARG A 13 0.38 8.62 -14.63
CA ARG A 13 1.78 8.52 -14.21
C ARG A 13 2.77 9.24 -15.12
N MET A 14 2.37 9.71 -16.29
CA MET A 14 3.20 10.44 -17.27
C MET A 14 4.55 9.76 -17.55
N ALA A 15 4.57 8.43 -17.64
CA ALA A 15 5.81 7.67 -17.76
C ALA A 15 6.72 8.07 -18.94
N PRO A 16 6.21 8.40 -20.14
CA PRO A 16 7.05 8.85 -21.25
C PRO A 16 7.82 10.15 -20.97
N THR A 17 7.22 11.09 -20.23
CA THR A 17 7.79 12.41 -19.91
C THR A 17 9.01 12.32 -18.97
N ARG A 18 9.10 11.27 -18.16
CA ARG A 18 10.11 11.13 -17.09
C ARG A 18 11.56 11.15 -17.55
N HIS A 19 11.81 10.89 -18.83
CA HIS A 19 13.15 10.85 -19.40
C HIS A 19 13.57 12.16 -20.09
N HIS A 20 12.73 13.18 -20.07
CA HIS A 20 12.93 14.46 -20.75
C HIS A 20 13.13 15.60 -19.76
N HIS A 21 14.38 15.83 -19.31
CA HIS A 21 14.71 16.83 -18.29
C HIS A 21 14.16 18.25 -18.61
N ALA A 22 14.28 18.70 -19.86
CA ALA A 22 13.76 20.01 -20.26
C ALA A 22 12.22 20.11 -20.14
N GLU A 23 11.51 19.01 -20.40
CA GLU A 23 10.06 18.93 -20.24
C GLU A 23 9.67 18.93 -18.75
N LEU A 24 10.43 18.21 -17.90
CA LEU A 24 10.21 18.22 -16.45
C LEU A 24 10.38 19.60 -15.85
N ALA A 25 11.44 20.33 -16.27
CA ALA A 25 11.67 21.71 -15.84
C ALA A 25 10.54 22.64 -16.30
N ALA A 26 10.07 22.50 -17.55
CA ALA A 26 8.95 23.29 -18.06
C ALA A 26 7.62 22.98 -17.33
N LEU A 27 7.37 21.72 -16.98
CA LEU A 27 6.21 21.33 -16.19
C LEU A 27 6.26 21.90 -14.76
N TRP A 28 7.45 21.97 -14.16
CA TRP A 28 7.65 22.58 -12.84
C TRP A 28 7.28 24.07 -12.83
N GLU A 29 7.60 24.79 -13.89
CA GLU A 29 7.29 26.23 -14.05
C GLU A 29 5.80 26.47 -14.40
N SER A 30 5.02 25.45 -14.66
CA SER A 30 3.59 25.58 -14.97
C SER A 30 2.80 26.13 -13.79
N PRO A 31 1.82 27.03 -13.98
CA PRO A 31 0.94 27.54 -12.93
C PRO A 31 0.06 26.44 -12.29
N ASP A 32 -0.12 25.33 -13.00
CA ASP A 32 -0.90 24.17 -12.54
C ASP A 32 -0.02 23.11 -11.89
N ALA A 33 1.28 23.34 -11.76
CA ALA A 33 2.18 22.43 -11.06
C ALA A 33 2.05 22.56 -9.53
N ARG A 34 2.10 21.42 -8.86
CA ARG A 34 1.96 21.28 -7.40
C ARG A 34 3.07 20.42 -6.85
N LEU A 35 3.56 20.79 -5.67
CA LEU A 35 4.54 20.04 -4.89
C LEU A 35 3.89 19.45 -3.67
N LEU A 36 4.02 18.15 -3.50
CA LEU A 36 3.70 17.43 -2.28
C LEU A 36 5.00 17.21 -1.48
N VAL A 37 5.12 17.87 -0.36
CA VAL A 37 6.22 17.64 0.58
C VAL A 37 5.85 16.48 1.49
N VAL A 38 6.80 15.53 1.67
CA VAL A 38 6.57 14.31 2.45
C VAL A 38 7.67 14.18 3.50
N ASP A 39 7.29 14.08 4.76
CA ASP A 39 8.21 13.87 5.87
C ASP A 39 8.80 12.43 5.88
N PRO A 40 9.85 12.15 6.69
CA PRO A 40 10.44 10.80 6.75
C PRO A 40 9.48 9.69 7.18
N ARG A 41 8.37 10.01 7.84
CA ARG A 41 7.34 9.04 8.25
C ARG A 41 6.28 8.80 7.17
N GLY A 42 6.32 9.57 6.06
CA GLY A 42 5.32 9.57 5.01
C GLY A 42 4.15 10.54 5.28
N GLY A 43 4.33 11.46 6.22
CA GLY A 43 3.34 12.49 6.52
C GLY A 43 3.33 13.60 5.47
N VAL A 44 2.14 14.06 5.11
CA VAL A 44 1.88 15.18 4.20
C VAL A 44 0.97 16.20 4.85
N SER A 45 1.07 17.49 4.42
CA SER A 45 0.07 18.49 4.80
C SER A 45 -1.25 18.20 4.08
N THR A 46 -2.35 18.35 4.80
CA THR A 46 -3.70 18.21 4.24
C THR A 46 -4.37 19.56 4.00
N GLU A 47 -3.85 20.63 4.61
CA GLU A 47 -4.39 22.00 4.49
C GLU A 47 -3.24 23.02 4.40
N PRO A 48 -2.87 23.48 3.20
CA PRO A 48 -3.33 23.03 1.89
C PRO A 48 -2.74 21.68 1.49
N PHE A 49 -3.49 20.89 0.71
CA PHE A 49 -2.96 19.69 0.08
C PHE A 49 -2.11 20.07 -1.14
N GLY A 50 -0.82 19.95 -0.98
CA GLY A 50 0.17 20.39 -1.96
C GLY A 50 0.28 21.92 -2.06
N GLN A 51 1.41 22.40 -2.56
CA GLN A 51 1.69 23.83 -2.74
C GLN A 51 2.13 24.11 -4.18
N PRO A 52 1.90 25.33 -4.72
CA PRO A 52 2.41 25.71 -6.05
C PRO A 52 3.94 25.57 -6.10
N THR A 53 4.48 25.19 -7.28
CA THR A 53 5.92 24.94 -7.44
C THR A 53 6.71 26.22 -7.64
N ALA A 54 6.58 26.92 -8.76
CA ALA A 54 7.60 27.93 -9.10
C ALA A 54 7.23 29.38 -8.80
N GLU A 55 6.16 29.93 -9.38
CA GLU A 55 5.99 31.39 -9.32
C GLU A 55 5.28 31.92 -8.06
N ALA A 56 4.38 31.14 -7.47
CA ALA A 56 3.57 31.58 -6.34
C ALA A 56 4.20 31.26 -4.97
N GLY A 57 5.18 30.36 -4.89
CA GLY A 57 5.76 29.86 -3.65
C GLY A 57 7.21 30.25 -3.39
N GLY A 58 7.90 30.90 -4.34
CA GLY A 58 9.33 31.25 -4.18
C GLY A 58 10.25 30.03 -4.05
N LEU A 59 9.83 28.85 -4.55
CA LEU A 59 10.64 27.65 -4.53
C LEU A 59 11.75 27.75 -5.59
N PRO A 60 12.95 27.17 -5.34
CA PRO A 60 13.98 27.05 -6.35
C PRO A 60 13.47 26.22 -7.52
N GLY A 61 14.09 26.40 -8.71
CA GLY A 61 13.77 25.63 -9.92
C GLY A 61 13.83 24.13 -9.71
N TYR A 62 13.36 23.39 -10.70
CA TYR A 62 13.35 21.92 -10.71
C TYR A 62 14.76 21.36 -10.47
N ASP A 63 14.86 20.41 -9.56
CA ASP A 63 16.11 19.72 -9.21
C ASP A 63 15.88 18.20 -9.38
N ASP A 64 16.49 17.63 -10.41
CA ASP A 64 16.33 16.22 -10.78
C ASP A 64 16.92 15.24 -9.76
N GLN A 65 17.71 15.71 -8.78
CA GLN A 65 18.21 14.90 -7.67
C GLN A 65 17.33 14.99 -6.42
N ARG A 66 16.26 15.75 -6.47
CA ARG A 66 15.39 15.99 -5.32
C ARG A 66 13.91 15.86 -5.63
N ASP A 67 13.50 16.26 -6.83
CA ASP A 67 12.09 16.40 -7.20
C ASP A 67 11.63 15.23 -8.04
N VAL A 68 10.58 14.54 -7.59
CA VAL A 68 10.00 13.38 -8.25
C VAL A 68 8.72 13.78 -8.98
N LEU A 69 8.62 13.53 -10.29
CA LEU A 69 7.36 13.66 -11.03
C LEU A 69 6.41 12.51 -10.65
N LEU A 70 5.36 12.78 -9.92
CA LEU A 70 4.32 11.79 -9.60
C LEU A 70 3.41 11.51 -10.79
N GLY A 71 3.01 12.57 -11.50
CA GLY A 71 2.09 12.48 -12.63
C GLY A 71 1.13 13.65 -12.72
N ARG A 72 -0.01 13.41 -13.39
CA ARG A 72 -1.06 14.39 -13.63
C ARG A 72 -2.40 13.89 -13.09
N THR A 73 -3.16 14.78 -12.45
CA THR A 73 -4.54 14.53 -12.06
C THR A 73 -5.48 15.48 -12.81
N THR A 74 -6.73 15.04 -13.02
CA THR A 74 -7.78 15.90 -13.53
C THR A 74 -8.95 15.89 -12.55
N THR A 75 -9.23 17.03 -11.94
CA THR A 75 -10.32 17.20 -10.99
C THR A 75 -11.20 18.34 -11.48
N GLU A 76 -12.51 18.10 -11.65
CA GLU A 76 -13.49 19.07 -12.15
C GLU A 76 -13.08 19.77 -13.45
N GLY A 77 -12.41 19.02 -14.35
CA GLY A 77 -11.93 19.52 -15.64
C GLY A 77 -10.64 20.34 -15.56
N ARG A 78 -10.05 20.51 -14.39
CA ARG A 78 -8.77 21.16 -14.20
C ARG A 78 -7.65 20.12 -14.09
N GLU A 79 -6.63 20.26 -14.94
CA GLU A 79 -5.43 19.45 -14.88
C GLU A 79 -4.42 20.05 -13.90
N GLN A 80 -3.76 19.18 -13.10
CA GLN A 80 -2.65 19.56 -12.23
C GLN A 80 -1.53 18.55 -12.38
N VAL A 81 -0.29 19.04 -12.51
CA VAL A 81 0.92 18.22 -12.53
C VAL A 81 1.52 18.18 -11.12
N TRP A 82 1.82 16.99 -10.65
CA TRP A 82 2.27 16.78 -9.27
C TRP A 82 3.70 16.31 -9.21
N PHE A 83 4.45 16.99 -8.38
CA PHE A 83 5.79 16.59 -7.95
C PHE A 83 5.79 16.23 -6.47
N ALA A 84 6.78 15.45 -6.05
CA ALA A 84 7.01 15.15 -4.64
C ALA A 84 8.46 15.44 -4.26
N ARG A 85 8.65 15.82 -3.00
CA ARG A 85 9.97 16.08 -2.40
C ARG A 85 9.99 15.64 -0.95
N ARG A 86 11.15 15.14 -0.50
CA ARG A 86 11.39 14.93 0.93
C ARG A 86 11.58 16.28 1.63
N GLY A 87 10.93 16.48 2.78
CA GLY A 87 11.06 17.69 3.57
C GLY A 87 10.33 17.58 4.90
N ASP A 88 10.40 18.62 5.71
CA ASP A 88 9.70 18.69 6.98
C ASP A 88 8.24 19.10 6.74
N VAL A 89 7.32 18.46 7.45
CA VAL A 89 5.89 18.76 7.42
C VAL A 89 5.41 18.93 8.86
N GLU A 90 4.97 20.15 9.21
CA GLU A 90 4.32 20.38 10.48
C GLU A 90 2.93 19.74 10.49
N GLN A 91 2.64 18.91 11.52
CA GLN A 91 1.37 18.18 11.67
C GLN A 91 1.00 17.32 10.45
N GLY A 92 2.02 16.74 9.78
CA GLY A 92 1.83 15.85 8.64
C GLY A 92 0.99 14.64 9.01
N ARG A 93 0.01 14.30 8.15
CA ARG A 93 -0.81 13.08 8.28
C ARG A 93 -0.34 12.00 7.33
N THR A 94 -0.24 10.78 7.85
CA THR A 94 0.16 9.60 7.10
C THR A 94 -1.05 8.81 6.59
N LEU A 95 -0.83 7.88 5.64
CA LEU A 95 -1.86 6.94 5.18
C LEU A 95 -2.40 6.02 6.30
N ARG A 96 -1.66 5.91 7.42
CA ARG A 96 -2.11 5.13 8.60
C ARG A 96 -3.08 5.90 9.48
N GLU A 97 -2.94 7.22 9.52
CA GLU A 97 -3.64 8.12 10.45
C GLU A 97 -4.83 8.82 9.81
N SER A 98 -4.88 8.85 8.48
CA SER A 98 -5.89 9.59 7.73
C SER A 98 -6.44 8.80 6.57
N THR A 99 -7.72 9.00 6.28
CA THR A 99 -8.35 8.50 5.08
C THR A 99 -8.16 9.54 3.97
N PHE A 100 -7.26 9.22 3.03
CA PHE A 100 -7.17 9.93 1.75
C PHE A 100 -8.06 9.22 0.73
N GLU A 101 -8.62 9.96 -0.20
CA GLU A 101 -9.52 9.41 -1.21
C GLU A 101 -9.14 9.86 -2.62
N GLY A 102 -9.62 9.12 -3.62
CA GLY A 102 -9.46 9.48 -5.03
C GLY A 102 -8.02 9.74 -5.43
N ALA A 103 -7.76 10.90 -6.04
CA ALA A 103 -6.44 11.30 -6.52
C ALA A 103 -5.43 11.53 -5.37
N GLU A 104 -5.88 12.05 -4.23
CA GLU A 104 -5.00 12.30 -3.07
C GLU A 104 -4.41 11.00 -2.54
N LEU A 105 -5.22 9.94 -2.41
CA LEU A 105 -4.74 8.61 -2.00
C LEU A 105 -3.64 8.10 -2.93
N GLU A 106 -3.84 8.22 -4.25
CA GLU A 106 -2.85 7.76 -5.23
C GLU A 106 -1.56 8.59 -5.17
N LEU A 107 -1.67 9.91 -5.01
CA LEU A 107 -0.55 10.83 -4.89
C LEU A 107 0.27 10.57 -3.63
N VAL A 108 -0.38 10.51 -2.45
CA VAL A 108 0.31 10.27 -1.17
C VAL A 108 0.96 8.89 -1.16
N THR A 109 0.27 7.87 -1.68
CA THR A 109 0.82 6.51 -1.78
C THR A 109 2.05 6.46 -2.68
N ALA A 110 1.98 7.09 -3.86
CA ALA A 110 3.10 7.11 -4.80
C ALA A 110 4.29 7.91 -4.25
N ALA A 111 4.04 9.08 -3.67
CA ALA A 111 5.06 9.94 -3.09
C ALA A 111 5.78 9.24 -1.92
N THR A 112 5.00 8.68 -0.98
CA THR A 112 5.56 7.96 0.17
C THR A 112 6.43 6.79 -0.28
N ALA A 113 5.92 5.96 -1.21
CA ALA A 113 6.62 4.79 -1.71
C ALA A 113 7.95 5.15 -2.39
N VAL A 114 7.92 6.10 -3.34
CA VAL A 114 9.12 6.43 -4.14
C VAL A 114 10.17 7.16 -3.30
N LEU A 115 9.76 8.05 -2.41
CA LEU A 115 10.70 8.78 -1.54
C LEU A 115 11.32 7.86 -0.47
N ALA A 116 10.56 6.95 0.13
CA ALA A 116 11.11 5.94 1.03
C ALA A 116 12.11 5.01 0.33
N TRP A 117 11.85 4.68 -0.94
CA TRP A 117 12.81 3.92 -1.73
C TRP A 117 14.10 4.71 -1.97
N HIS A 118 14.03 6.01 -2.32
CA HIS A 118 15.22 6.85 -2.47
C HIS A 118 16.08 6.91 -1.21
N ASP A 119 15.45 6.96 -0.03
CA ASP A 119 16.17 6.95 1.24
C ASP A 119 16.99 5.67 1.45
N SER A 120 16.54 4.54 0.93
CA SER A 120 17.18 3.22 1.06
C SER A 120 18.10 2.83 -0.10
N ALA A 121 17.94 3.43 -1.29
CA ALA A 121 18.62 3.02 -2.52
C ALA A 121 19.84 3.92 -2.89
N ARG A 122 20.51 4.48 -1.90
CA ARG A 122 21.62 5.43 -2.11
C ARG A 122 22.87 4.80 -2.72
N TYR A 123 23.01 3.48 -2.60
CA TYR A 123 24.17 2.74 -3.09
C TYR A 123 23.74 1.58 -3.99
N CYS A 124 24.55 1.28 -4.98
CA CYS A 124 24.33 0.19 -5.91
C CYS A 124 24.57 -1.17 -5.24
N GLU A 125 23.58 -2.04 -5.21
CA GLU A 125 23.69 -3.40 -4.67
C GLU A 125 24.73 -4.29 -5.40
N ARG A 126 25.13 -3.94 -6.63
CA ARG A 126 26.09 -4.71 -7.40
C ARG A 126 27.56 -4.31 -7.13
N CYS A 127 27.84 -3.00 -7.02
CA CYS A 127 29.24 -2.52 -6.95
C CYS A 127 29.52 -1.57 -5.78
N GLY A 128 28.52 -1.23 -4.97
CA GLY A 128 28.66 -0.37 -3.80
C GLY A 128 28.82 1.13 -4.10
N ALA A 129 28.94 1.55 -5.38
CA ALA A 129 29.05 2.95 -5.73
C ALA A 129 27.74 3.71 -5.48
N ALA A 130 27.82 5.03 -5.29
CA ALA A 130 26.64 5.88 -5.12
C ALA A 130 25.72 5.79 -6.35
N THR A 131 24.44 6.04 -6.13
CA THR A 131 23.45 6.14 -7.19
C THR A 131 22.86 7.55 -7.22
N GLU A 132 22.44 8.02 -8.39
CA GLU A 132 21.78 9.29 -8.63
C GLU A 132 20.36 9.08 -9.13
N MET A 133 19.46 10.02 -8.81
CA MET A 133 18.07 9.96 -9.30
C MET A 133 18.05 10.14 -10.83
N ALA A 134 17.14 9.42 -11.47
CA ALA A 134 16.90 9.46 -12.91
C ALA A 134 15.44 9.15 -13.21
N GLY A 135 15.01 9.27 -14.47
CA GLY A 135 13.67 8.91 -14.89
C GLY A 135 12.58 9.62 -14.08
N GLY A 136 12.71 10.95 -13.90
CA GLY A 136 11.75 11.76 -13.14
C GLY A 136 11.56 11.28 -11.69
N GLY A 137 12.56 10.60 -11.10
CA GLY A 137 12.54 10.04 -9.75
C GLY A 137 12.03 8.60 -9.63
N PHE A 138 11.63 7.95 -10.73
CA PHE A 138 11.22 6.53 -10.69
C PHE A 138 12.34 5.56 -11.11
N GLN A 139 13.56 6.06 -11.13
CA GLN A 139 14.75 5.32 -11.46
C GLN A 139 15.95 5.93 -10.72
N ARG A 140 16.98 5.14 -10.48
CA ARG A 140 18.31 5.62 -10.10
C ARG A 140 19.34 5.01 -11.04
N ARG A 141 20.46 5.72 -11.25
CA ARG A 141 21.58 5.24 -12.05
C ARG A 141 22.83 5.16 -11.18
N CYS A 142 23.53 4.05 -11.25
CA CYS A 142 24.79 3.87 -10.54
C CYS A 142 25.91 4.70 -11.18
N THR A 143 26.63 5.50 -10.39
CA THR A 143 27.76 6.33 -10.87
C THR A 143 29.00 5.51 -11.21
N GLY A 144 29.10 4.26 -10.73
CA GLY A 144 30.25 3.40 -10.96
C GLY A 144 30.07 2.37 -12.09
N CYS A 145 28.95 1.66 -12.16
CA CYS A 145 28.72 0.62 -13.16
C CYS A 145 27.55 0.92 -14.12
N GLU A 146 26.99 2.12 -14.04
CA GLU A 146 25.92 2.66 -14.89
C GLU A 146 24.60 1.84 -14.86
N ARG A 147 24.50 0.85 -13.96
CA ARG A 147 23.28 0.05 -13.81
C ARG A 147 22.10 0.94 -13.43
N GLU A 148 20.98 0.69 -14.05
CA GLU A 148 19.70 1.24 -13.65
C GLU A 148 19.13 0.45 -12.48
N VAL A 149 18.57 1.18 -11.50
CA VAL A 149 17.94 0.63 -10.30
C VAL A 149 16.52 1.19 -10.23
N PHE A 150 15.57 0.32 -10.00
CA PHE A 150 14.14 0.65 -9.96
C PHE A 150 13.56 0.48 -8.55
N PRO A 151 12.47 1.19 -8.22
CA PRO A 151 11.77 1.00 -6.96
C PRO A 151 11.41 -0.47 -6.73
N ARG A 152 11.70 -0.96 -5.51
CA ARG A 152 11.28 -2.29 -5.08
C ARG A 152 9.91 -2.23 -4.43
N THR A 153 9.14 -3.28 -4.67
CA THR A 153 7.88 -3.55 -3.98
C THR A 153 7.93 -4.99 -3.50
N ASP A 154 7.67 -5.23 -2.23
CA ASP A 154 7.68 -6.55 -1.63
C ASP A 154 6.21 -7.03 -1.56
N PRO A 155 5.84 -8.10 -2.30
CA PRO A 155 4.49 -8.62 -2.29
C PRO A 155 4.20 -9.35 -0.98
N ALA A 156 3.01 -9.11 -0.42
CA ALA A 156 2.50 -9.81 0.75
C ALA A 156 1.03 -10.20 0.52
N MET A 157 0.66 -11.43 0.88
CA MET A 157 -0.74 -11.81 0.88
C MET A 157 -1.45 -11.28 2.14
N ILE A 158 -2.75 -11.11 2.07
CA ILE A 158 -3.65 -10.88 3.20
C ILE A 158 -4.97 -11.57 2.91
N VAL A 159 -5.49 -12.36 3.83
CA VAL A 159 -6.58 -13.29 3.53
C VAL A 159 -7.66 -13.33 4.62
N ALA A 160 -8.92 -13.18 4.20
CA ALA A 160 -10.05 -13.59 5.01
C ALA A 160 -10.22 -15.10 4.89
N VAL A 161 -9.90 -15.83 5.95
CA VAL A 161 -10.13 -17.28 6.03
C VAL A 161 -11.54 -17.50 6.57
N LEU A 162 -12.35 -18.29 5.86
CA LEU A 162 -13.71 -18.65 6.21
C LEU A 162 -13.81 -20.16 6.45
N ASP A 163 -14.59 -20.55 7.43
CA ASP A 163 -15.00 -21.95 7.64
C ASP A 163 -16.31 -22.29 6.93
N ASP A 164 -16.81 -23.52 7.08
CA ASP A 164 -18.04 -23.99 6.44
C ASP A 164 -19.31 -23.28 6.93
N GLU A 165 -19.28 -22.65 8.12
CA GLU A 165 -20.37 -21.87 8.69
C GLU A 165 -20.26 -20.36 8.35
N ASP A 166 -19.37 -20.00 7.42
CA ASP A 166 -19.10 -18.62 7.00
C ASP A 166 -18.61 -17.72 8.15
N ARG A 167 -17.95 -18.32 9.17
CA ARG A 167 -17.26 -17.57 10.21
C ARG A 167 -15.90 -17.14 9.69
N ILE A 168 -15.46 -15.94 10.09
CA ILE A 168 -14.13 -15.40 9.73
C ILE A 168 -13.12 -15.71 10.83
N LEU A 169 -11.91 -16.10 10.42
CA LEU A 169 -10.77 -16.22 11.33
C LEU A 169 -10.13 -14.84 11.54
N LEU A 170 -9.98 -14.44 12.80
CA LEU A 170 -9.21 -13.26 13.19
C LEU A 170 -8.11 -13.67 14.16
N GLY A 171 -6.91 -13.12 13.94
CA GLY A 171 -5.74 -13.34 14.78
C GLY A 171 -5.27 -12.07 15.48
N HIS A 172 -4.62 -12.25 16.63
CA HIS A 172 -3.95 -11.22 17.41
C HIS A 172 -2.45 -11.50 17.45
N GLN A 173 -1.63 -10.52 17.10
CA GLN A 173 -0.18 -10.60 17.26
C GLN A 173 0.23 -10.05 18.62
N ALA A 174 1.15 -10.72 19.32
CA ALA A 174 1.61 -10.33 20.65
C ALA A 174 2.20 -8.90 20.72
N ALA A 175 2.68 -8.38 19.58
CA ALA A 175 3.22 -7.01 19.48
C ALA A 175 2.14 -5.93 19.38
N TRP A 176 0.87 -6.29 19.21
CA TRP A 176 -0.22 -5.32 19.07
C TRP A 176 -0.80 -4.91 20.42
N PRO A 177 -1.46 -3.74 20.49
CA PRO A 177 -2.28 -3.40 21.66
C PRO A 177 -3.33 -4.47 21.92
N GLU A 178 -3.64 -4.70 23.21
CA GLU A 178 -4.68 -5.62 23.63
C GLU A 178 -6.01 -5.33 22.92
N GLY A 179 -6.73 -6.38 22.54
CA GLY A 179 -8.00 -6.30 21.81
C GLY A 179 -7.90 -6.00 20.33
N ARG A 180 -6.69 -5.73 19.78
CA ARG A 180 -6.53 -5.52 18.34
C ARG A 180 -6.42 -6.85 17.61
N VAL A 181 -7.24 -7.03 16.59
CA VAL A 181 -7.22 -8.22 15.71
C VAL A 181 -7.17 -7.84 14.24
N SER A 182 -6.78 -8.79 13.40
CA SER A 182 -6.83 -8.67 11.93
C SER A 182 -6.99 -10.04 11.29
N ILE A 183 -7.22 -10.06 10.00
CA ILE A 183 -7.04 -11.25 9.14
C ILE A 183 -5.56 -11.53 8.94
N LEU A 184 -5.21 -12.78 8.61
CA LEU A 184 -3.84 -13.26 8.45
C LEU A 184 -3.14 -12.60 7.25
N ALA A 185 -1.84 -12.37 7.37
CA ALA A 185 -1.06 -11.72 6.32
C ALA A 185 0.42 -12.06 6.44
N GLY A 186 1.05 -12.45 5.33
CA GLY A 186 2.47 -12.78 5.28
C GLY A 186 3.11 -12.45 3.94
N PHE A 187 4.44 -12.43 3.89
CA PHE A 187 5.19 -12.14 2.68
C PHE A 187 5.24 -13.37 1.75
N LEU A 188 5.18 -13.09 0.44
CA LEU A 188 5.46 -14.12 -0.56
C LEU A 188 6.96 -14.46 -0.55
N GLU A 189 7.29 -15.74 -0.61
CA GLU A 189 8.65 -16.20 -0.81
C GLU A 189 9.08 -16.10 -2.29
N SER A 190 10.40 -16.11 -2.53
CA SER A 190 10.93 -16.03 -3.90
C SER A 190 10.54 -17.24 -4.73
N GLY A 191 9.76 -17.02 -5.78
CA GLY A 191 9.24 -18.06 -6.67
C GLY A 191 7.88 -18.63 -6.26
N GLU A 192 7.29 -18.12 -5.20
CA GLU A 192 5.97 -18.50 -4.72
C GLU A 192 4.86 -17.66 -5.40
N SER A 193 3.71 -18.27 -5.67
CA SER A 193 2.50 -17.54 -6.10
C SER A 193 1.73 -17.00 -4.89
N GLY A 194 0.86 -16.00 -5.12
CA GLY A 194 0.03 -15.45 -4.04
C GLY A 194 -0.88 -16.50 -3.41
N GLU A 195 -1.43 -17.41 -4.21
CA GLU A 195 -2.30 -18.50 -3.74
C GLU A 195 -1.53 -19.52 -2.90
N HIS A 196 -0.29 -19.85 -3.29
CA HIS A 196 0.56 -20.74 -2.50
C HIS A 196 0.97 -20.09 -1.18
N ALA A 197 1.27 -18.78 -1.18
CA ALA A 197 1.52 -18.03 0.04
C ALA A 197 0.32 -18.07 0.99
N VAL A 198 -0.92 -17.96 0.47
CA VAL A 198 -2.14 -18.13 1.29
C VAL A 198 -2.17 -19.49 1.97
N VAL A 199 -1.86 -20.56 1.24
CA VAL A 199 -1.87 -21.93 1.81
C VAL A 199 -0.82 -22.08 2.90
N ARG A 200 0.40 -21.62 2.62
CA ARG A 200 1.53 -21.73 3.55
C ARG A 200 1.29 -20.91 4.82
N GLU A 201 1.00 -19.62 4.68
CA GLU A 201 0.83 -18.72 5.83
C GLU A 201 -0.36 -19.12 6.71
N VAL A 202 -1.50 -19.51 6.12
CA VAL A 202 -2.66 -19.98 6.89
C VAL A 202 -2.33 -21.26 7.66
N TYR A 203 -1.50 -22.13 7.08
CA TYR A 203 -1.04 -23.34 7.79
C TYR A 203 -0.01 -23.01 8.88
N GLU A 204 0.97 -22.15 8.59
CA GLU A 204 2.03 -21.76 9.54
C GLU A 204 1.45 -20.97 10.73
N GLU A 205 0.61 -19.96 10.46
CA GLU A 205 0.06 -19.07 11.49
C GLU A 205 -1.12 -19.66 12.28
N ALA A 206 -1.90 -20.56 11.67
CA ALA A 206 -3.14 -21.06 12.31
C ALA A 206 -3.34 -22.59 12.26
N GLY A 207 -2.47 -23.37 11.60
CA GLY A 207 -2.56 -24.81 11.48
C GLY A 207 -3.70 -25.31 10.58
N LEU A 208 -4.37 -24.42 9.83
CA LEU A 208 -5.53 -24.73 9.04
C LEU A 208 -5.15 -25.16 7.61
N GLN A 209 -5.95 -26.04 7.01
CA GLN A 209 -5.77 -26.51 5.64
C GLN A 209 -6.72 -25.73 4.71
N VAL A 210 -6.13 -24.92 3.83
CA VAL A 210 -6.86 -24.18 2.79
C VAL A 210 -7.26 -25.14 1.67
N THR A 211 -8.51 -25.09 1.26
CA THR A 211 -9.05 -25.89 0.15
C THR A 211 -9.38 -25.06 -1.08
N GLU A 212 -9.69 -23.81 -0.90
CA GLU A 212 -10.02 -22.86 -1.96
C GLU A 212 -9.53 -21.46 -1.61
N ALA A 213 -9.01 -20.74 -2.60
CA ALA A 213 -8.58 -19.35 -2.44
C ALA A 213 -8.97 -18.52 -3.68
N ARG A 214 -9.42 -17.30 -3.45
CA ARG A 214 -9.78 -16.34 -4.48
C ARG A 214 -9.09 -15.00 -4.25
N PHE A 215 -8.38 -14.49 -5.26
CA PHE A 215 -7.87 -13.13 -5.28
C PHE A 215 -9.02 -12.13 -5.37
N LEU A 216 -8.98 -11.07 -4.58
CA LEU A 216 -9.97 -10.00 -4.52
C LEU A 216 -9.47 -8.72 -5.16
N SER A 217 -8.37 -8.18 -4.63
CA SER A 217 -7.77 -6.93 -5.06
C SER A 217 -6.37 -6.76 -4.47
N SER A 218 -5.70 -5.66 -4.83
CA SER A 218 -4.42 -5.30 -4.22
C SER A 218 -4.46 -3.89 -3.65
N GLN A 219 -3.58 -3.63 -2.66
CA GLN A 219 -3.36 -2.30 -2.10
C GLN A 219 -1.86 -2.05 -1.93
N PRO A 220 -1.30 -0.98 -2.56
CA PRO A 220 0.03 -0.51 -2.20
C PRO A 220 0.04 -0.05 -0.74
N TRP A 221 1.02 -0.52 0.03
CA TRP A 221 1.20 -0.20 1.44
C TRP A 221 2.67 0.17 1.70
N PRO A 222 3.03 1.47 1.53
CA PRO A 222 4.43 1.91 1.51
C PRO A 222 5.04 2.01 2.92
N TYR A 223 4.86 0.99 3.75
CA TYR A 223 5.41 0.89 5.11
C TYR A 223 6.06 -0.48 5.33
N PRO A 224 7.32 -0.68 4.87
CA PRO A 224 8.10 0.30 4.09
C PRO A 224 7.81 0.28 2.59
N ARG A 225 7.34 -0.83 1.97
CA ARG A 225 7.17 -0.97 0.52
C ARG A 225 6.33 -2.17 0.09
N SER A 226 5.34 -2.56 0.87
CA SER A 226 4.52 -3.72 0.56
C SER A 226 3.51 -3.45 -0.55
N LEU A 227 3.22 -4.49 -1.34
CA LEU A 227 2.01 -4.60 -2.15
C LEU A 227 1.16 -5.71 -1.54
N MET A 228 0.08 -5.32 -0.85
CA MET A 228 -0.85 -6.27 -0.26
C MET A 228 -1.73 -6.88 -1.35
N LEU A 229 -1.75 -8.20 -1.43
CA LEU A 229 -2.60 -9.00 -2.32
C LEU A 229 -3.72 -9.60 -1.47
N GLY A 230 -4.94 -9.08 -1.61
CA GLY A 230 -6.09 -9.48 -0.82
C GLY A 230 -6.77 -10.74 -1.38
N PHE A 231 -7.03 -11.69 -0.50
CA PHE A 231 -7.69 -12.95 -0.81
C PHE A 231 -8.87 -13.21 0.13
N VAL A 232 -9.74 -14.11 -0.30
CA VAL A 232 -10.66 -14.86 0.55
C VAL A 232 -10.38 -16.34 0.34
N ALA A 233 -10.41 -17.13 1.43
CA ALA A 233 -10.11 -18.56 1.37
C ALA A 233 -11.09 -19.36 2.22
N ARG A 234 -11.31 -20.64 1.84
CA ARG A 234 -11.97 -21.65 2.65
C ARG A 234 -10.91 -22.52 3.31
N ALA A 235 -11.02 -22.76 4.61
CA ALA A 235 -10.10 -23.63 5.32
C ALA A 235 -10.79 -24.48 6.39
N HIS A 236 -10.17 -25.60 6.71
CA HIS A 236 -10.66 -26.60 7.68
C HIS A 236 -9.55 -27.00 8.66
N GLY A 237 -9.92 -27.50 9.82
CA GLY A 237 -9.02 -28.04 10.83
C GLY A 237 -9.20 -27.38 12.20
N GLU A 238 -8.38 -27.80 13.16
CA GLU A 238 -8.26 -27.17 14.46
C GLU A 238 -7.27 -26.02 14.40
N ILE A 239 -7.62 -24.88 15.00
CA ILE A 239 -6.70 -23.75 15.13
C ILE A 239 -5.51 -24.17 16.00
N ARG A 240 -4.30 -24.00 15.47
CA ARG A 240 -3.03 -24.20 16.16
C ARG A 240 -2.11 -23.06 15.77
N VAL A 241 -2.01 -22.07 16.63
CA VAL A 241 -1.13 -20.91 16.41
C VAL A 241 0.33 -21.26 16.75
N ASP A 242 1.26 -20.60 16.10
CA ASP A 242 2.69 -20.81 16.33
C ASP A 242 3.22 -20.08 17.58
N GLU A 243 2.43 -19.22 18.23
CA GLU A 243 2.72 -18.39 19.40
C GLU A 243 3.86 -17.38 19.22
N GLN A 244 4.63 -17.44 18.14
CA GLN A 244 5.70 -16.50 17.84
C GLN A 244 5.18 -15.28 17.07
N GLU A 245 4.34 -15.52 16.07
CA GLU A 245 3.75 -14.48 15.23
C GLU A 245 2.31 -14.20 15.66
N ILE A 246 1.48 -15.23 15.83
CA ILE A 246 0.09 -15.13 16.24
C ILE A 246 -0.08 -15.64 17.67
N ALA A 247 -0.36 -14.74 18.61
CA ALA A 247 -0.56 -15.11 20.00
C ALA A 247 -1.84 -15.93 20.21
N TRP A 248 -2.90 -15.61 19.50
CA TRP A 248 -4.14 -16.38 19.44
C TRP A 248 -4.92 -16.06 18.16
N ALA A 249 -5.74 -17.02 17.71
CA ALA A 249 -6.68 -16.85 16.63
C ALA A 249 -8.02 -17.47 17.00
N GLN A 250 -9.12 -16.92 16.49
CA GLN A 250 -10.47 -17.36 16.80
C GLN A 250 -11.40 -17.16 15.61
N TRP A 251 -12.36 -18.08 15.47
CA TRP A 251 -13.49 -17.95 14.56
C TRP A 251 -14.55 -17.01 15.12
N TYR A 252 -15.07 -16.13 14.26
CA TYR A 252 -16.18 -15.25 14.60
C TYR A 252 -17.29 -15.36 13.56
N SER A 253 -18.52 -15.62 14.03
CA SER A 253 -19.71 -15.28 13.27
C SER A 253 -19.90 -13.75 13.26
N ARG A 254 -20.74 -13.22 12.39
CA ARG A 254 -21.01 -11.77 12.34
C ARG A 254 -21.54 -11.25 13.68
N THR A 255 -22.44 -11.99 14.31
CA THR A 255 -23.02 -11.60 15.61
C THR A 255 -21.98 -11.63 16.73
N GLU A 256 -21.12 -12.64 16.78
CA GLU A 256 -20.04 -12.72 17.79
C GLU A 256 -19.01 -11.61 17.59
N LEU A 257 -18.69 -11.26 16.33
CA LEU A 257 -17.77 -10.17 16.05
C LEU A 257 -18.36 -8.81 16.47
N ASP A 258 -19.65 -8.59 16.19
CA ASP A 258 -20.32 -7.35 16.60
C ASP A 258 -20.33 -7.20 18.14
N ALA A 259 -20.64 -8.27 18.87
CA ALA A 259 -20.57 -8.28 20.34
C ALA A 259 -19.14 -8.06 20.85
N ALA A 260 -18.12 -8.71 20.23
CA ALA A 260 -16.74 -8.53 20.63
C ALA A 260 -16.23 -7.09 20.40
N ILE A 261 -16.71 -6.41 19.35
CA ILE A 261 -16.40 -4.99 19.10
C ILE A 261 -17.02 -4.11 20.19
N GLU A 262 -18.25 -4.38 20.61
CA GLU A 262 -18.90 -3.68 21.73
C GLU A 262 -18.12 -3.89 23.04
N ASP A 263 -17.51 -5.05 23.24
CA ASP A 263 -16.66 -5.39 24.38
C ASP A 263 -15.19 -4.86 24.26
N GLY A 264 -14.89 -4.09 23.21
CA GLY A 264 -13.59 -3.41 23.05
C GLY A 264 -12.63 -4.03 22.05
N LEU A 265 -13.03 -5.05 21.28
CA LEU A 265 -12.23 -5.56 20.17
C LEU A 265 -12.05 -4.49 19.08
N THR A 266 -10.84 -4.32 18.58
CA THR A 266 -10.54 -3.30 17.57
C THR A 266 -10.11 -3.92 16.25
N LEU A 267 -10.75 -3.47 15.16
CA LEU A 267 -10.48 -3.90 13.80
C LEU A 267 -9.55 -2.93 13.05
N PRO A 268 -8.91 -3.38 11.97
CA PRO A 268 -8.21 -2.49 11.05
C PRO A 268 -9.15 -1.42 10.47
N GLY A 269 -8.65 -0.19 10.32
CA GLY A 269 -9.42 0.91 9.72
C GLY A 269 -9.84 0.62 8.27
N GLN A 270 -10.96 1.19 7.82
CA GLN A 270 -11.51 1.01 6.46
C GLN A 270 -10.59 1.51 5.34
N GLY A 271 -9.61 2.35 5.64
CA GLY A 271 -8.56 2.74 4.70
C GLY A 271 -7.60 1.59 4.33
N SER A 272 -7.52 0.53 5.13
CA SER A 272 -6.71 -0.64 4.87
C SER A 272 -7.48 -1.73 4.11
N ILE A 273 -6.78 -2.53 3.32
CA ILE A 273 -7.37 -3.68 2.61
C ILE A 273 -7.98 -4.69 3.61
N ALA A 274 -7.34 -4.89 4.77
CA ALA A 274 -7.88 -5.73 5.85
C ALA A 274 -9.25 -5.23 6.33
N GLY A 275 -9.34 -3.94 6.67
CA GLY A 275 -10.62 -3.35 7.12
C GLY A 275 -11.71 -3.43 6.07
N ARG A 276 -11.36 -3.22 4.79
CA ARG A 276 -12.32 -3.37 3.67
C ARG A 276 -12.79 -4.81 3.48
N ILE A 277 -11.89 -5.79 3.56
CA ILE A 277 -12.25 -7.21 3.44
C ILE A 277 -13.15 -7.64 4.60
N ILE A 278 -12.78 -7.32 5.85
CA ILE A 278 -13.60 -7.61 7.03
C ILE A 278 -14.97 -6.91 6.94
N GLY A 279 -14.98 -5.64 6.51
CA GLY A 279 -16.22 -4.88 6.34
C GLY A 279 -17.15 -5.49 5.28
N ALA A 280 -16.61 -5.92 4.13
CA ALA A 280 -17.37 -6.61 3.09
C ALA A 280 -17.92 -7.96 3.59
N TRP A 281 -17.14 -8.73 4.36
CA TRP A 281 -17.64 -9.96 4.98
C TRP A 281 -18.77 -9.68 5.97
N ARG A 282 -18.65 -8.68 6.84
CA ARG A 282 -19.70 -8.27 7.77
C ARG A 282 -20.98 -7.87 7.06
N ALA A 283 -20.87 -7.17 5.93
CA ALA A 283 -22.00 -6.75 5.10
C ALA A 283 -22.62 -7.88 4.25
N GLY A 284 -22.01 -9.08 4.21
CA GLY A 284 -22.43 -10.16 3.31
C GLY A 284 -22.12 -9.91 1.84
N GLU A 285 -21.17 -9.01 1.55
CA GLU A 285 -20.77 -8.58 0.20
C GLU A 285 -19.43 -9.20 -0.26
N LEU A 286 -18.77 -9.97 0.63
CA LEU A 286 -17.50 -10.62 0.27
C LEU A 286 -17.77 -11.73 -0.74
N PRO A 287 -17.07 -11.75 -1.90
CA PRO A 287 -17.19 -12.85 -2.86
C PRO A 287 -16.82 -14.18 -2.20
N ALA A 288 -17.60 -15.21 -2.47
CA ALA A 288 -17.32 -16.55 -1.97
C ALA A 288 -15.97 -17.08 -2.53
N PRO A 289 -15.20 -17.86 -1.75
CA PRO A 289 -13.93 -18.42 -2.18
C PRO A 289 -14.09 -19.50 -3.25
N GLU A 290 -15.24 -20.16 -3.32
CA GLU A 290 -15.53 -21.31 -4.17
C GLU A 290 -15.40 -20.98 -5.67
N GLY A 291 -14.83 -21.92 -6.42
CA GLY A 291 -14.73 -21.89 -7.89
C GLY A 291 -13.61 -21.02 -8.45
N ALA A 292 -12.68 -20.51 -7.63
CA ALA A 292 -11.55 -19.71 -8.12
C ALA A 292 -10.30 -20.55 -8.36
N LEU A 293 -9.77 -21.21 -7.37
CA LEU A 293 -8.67 -22.16 -7.51
C LEU A 293 -8.92 -23.31 -6.52
N ARG A 294 -8.98 -24.53 -7.02
CA ARG A 294 -8.89 -25.73 -6.18
C ARG A 294 -7.41 -26.03 -5.96
N ILE A 295 -7.00 -26.05 -4.74
CA ILE A 295 -5.63 -26.38 -4.31
C ILE A 295 -5.55 -27.87 -4.00
#